data_2e9e4bf10c15d35beaa116159e40f8b2
#
_entry.id   2e9e4bf10c15d35beaa116159e40f8b2
#
_cell.length_a   1.000
_cell.length_b   1.000
_cell.length_c   1.000
_cell.angle_alpha   90.00
_cell.angle_beta   90.00
_cell.angle_gamma   90.00
#
_symmetry.space_group_name_H-M   'P 1'
#
loop_
_entity.id
_entity.type
_entity.pdbx_description
1 polymer ?
#
loop_
_entity_poly.entity_id
_entity_poly.type
_entity_poly.pdbx_seq_one_letter_code
_entity_poly.pdbx_strand_id
1 'polypeptide(L)'
;VTISITIPAPEVTITKQENLQLSHIYGFTDFHLITREKGGFFMFYNDKDELLFVGKARKLRQRIKKHFEDTVSPIKNHRNEVTKIEVYIVEDPVEREIYETYIANKLHAKYNPDKVSGN
;
A
#
# COMPACT_ATOMS: atom_id res chain seq x y z
N VAL A 1 -14.85 -21.08 -13.86
CA VAL A 1 -13.57 -21.32 -13.16
C VAL A 1 -13.20 -20.11 -12.33
N THR A 2 -12.94 -20.34 -11.05
CA THR A 2 -12.52 -19.27 -10.14
C THR A 2 -11.03 -19.37 -9.90
N ILE A 3 -10.34 -18.26 -10.11
CA ILE A 3 -8.91 -18.16 -9.83
C ILE A 3 -8.74 -17.62 -8.41
N SER A 4 -7.97 -18.34 -7.61
CA SER A 4 -7.68 -17.93 -6.24
C SER A 4 -6.18 -17.69 -6.09
N ILE A 5 -5.82 -16.58 -5.48
CA ILE A 5 -4.43 -16.20 -5.26
C ILE A 5 -4.19 -16.11 -3.76
N THR A 6 -3.14 -16.80 -3.31
CA THR A 6 -2.73 -16.73 -1.90
C THR A 6 -1.84 -15.52 -1.70
N ILE A 7 -2.23 -14.64 -0.78
CA ILE A 7 -1.43 -13.47 -0.44
C ILE A 7 -0.46 -13.89 0.66
N PRO A 8 0.87 -13.66 0.46
CA PRO A 8 1.85 -14.04 1.48
C PRO A 8 1.74 -13.15 2.71
N ALA A 9 2.47 -13.51 3.76
CA ALA A 9 2.57 -12.65 4.93
C ALA A 9 3.36 -11.39 4.57
N PRO A 10 3.02 -10.23 5.16
CA PRO A 10 3.77 -9.01 4.88
C PRO A 10 5.21 -9.09 5.41
N GLU A 11 6.14 -8.48 4.67
CA GLU A 11 7.52 -8.35 5.10
C GLU A 11 7.62 -7.41 6.29
N VAL A 12 6.87 -6.32 6.27
CA VAL A 12 6.81 -5.38 7.38
C VAL A 12 5.42 -4.76 7.44
N THR A 13 4.97 -4.50 8.66
CA THR A 13 3.72 -3.78 8.92
C THR A 13 4.05 -2.54 9.75
N ILE A 14 3.64 -1.36 9.26
CA ILE A 14 3.86 -0.11 9.98
C ILE A 14 2.51 0.43 10.42
N THR A 15 2.47 0.91 11.67
CA THR A 15 1.24 1.46 12.24
C THR A 15 1.43 2.93 12.60
N LYS A 16 0.35 3.67 12.55
CA LYS A 16 0.31 5.07 12.94
C LYS A 16 0.56 5.19 14.44
N GLN A 17 1.39 6.16 14.83
CA GLN A 17 1.72 6.40 16.23
C GLN A 17 0.83 7.51 16.78
N GLU A 18 0.44 7.40 18.04
CA GLU A 18 -0.43 8.37 18.70
C GLU A 18 0.37 9.46 19.43
N ASN A 19 1.46 9.10 20.10
CA ASN A 19 2.27 10.05 20.86
C ASN A 19 3.56 10.33 20.12
N LEU A 20 3.55 11.40 19.33
CA LEU A 20 4.66 11.71 18.44
C LEU A 20 5.56 12.77 19.03
N GLN A 21 6.81 12.39 19.33
CA GLN A 21 7.88 13.30 19.71
C GLN A 21 8.93 13.42 18.62
N LEU A 22 8.81 12.62 17.56
CA LEU A 22 9.72 12.61 16.43
C LEU A 22 9.03 13.17 15.21
N SER A 23 9.81 13.56 14.20
CA SER A 23 9.24 13.93 12.90
C SER A 23 8.43 12.79 12.34
N HIS A 24 7.25 13.11 11.84
CA HIS A 24 6.36 12.10 11.28
C HIS A 24 5.70 12.60 10.01
N ILE A 25 5.19 11.67 9.23
CA ILE A 25 4.38 11.95 8.05
C ILE A 25 3.03 11.27 8.31
N TYR A 26 1.99 12.07 8.56
CA TYR A 26 0.64 11.58 8.86
C TYR A 26 0.61 10.54 9.99
N GLY A 27 1.49 10.72 10.98
CA GLY A 27 1.57 9.81 12.14
C GLY A 27 2.52 8.64 11.98
N PHE A 28 3.15 8.47 10.82
CA PHE A 28 4.08 7.37 10.58
C PHE A 28 5.51 7.82 10.79
N THR A 29 6.27 7.05 11.58
CA THR A 29 7.68 7.31 11.86
C THR A 29 8.60 6.20 11.36
N ASP A 30 8.05 5.07 10.91
CA ASP A 30 8.81 3.85 10.67
C ASP A 30 9.06 3.55 9.20
N PHE A 31 9.00 4.55 8.33
CA PHE A 31 9.28 4.34 6.90
C PHE A 31 10.66 3.74 6.66
N HIS A 32 11.61 3.94 7.59
CA HIS A 32 12.95 3.39 7.49
C HIS A 32 12.98 1.85 7.58
N LEU A 33 11.90 1.24 8.08
CA LEU A 33 11.79 -0.22 8.13
C LEU A 33 11.45 -0.82 6.76
N ILE A 34 10.97 0.00 5.83
CA ILE A 34 10.69 -0.45 4.47
C ILE A 34 11.99 -0.49 3.70
N THR A 35 12.28 -1.61 3.04
CA THR A 35 13.51 -1.74 2.28
C THR A 35 13.55 -0.75 1.12
N ARG A 36 14.74 -0.18 0.84
CA ARG A 36 14.90 0.90 -0.14
C ARG A 36 15.02 0.39 -1.57
N GLU A 37 15.66 -0.76 -1.74
CA GLU A 37 16.10 -1.23 -3.07
C GLU A 37 15.27 -2.39 -3.60
N LYS A 38 14.17 -2.72 -2.95
CA LYS A 38 13.37 -3.86 -3.35
C LYS A 38 11.99 -3.44 -3.83
N GLY A 39 11.46 -4.23 -4.75
CA GLY A 39 10.14 -4.03 -5.30
C GLY A 39 9.12 -4.95 -4.68
N GLY A 40 7.87 -4.59 -4.85
CA GLY A 40 6.76 -5.37 -4.34
C GLY A 40 5.46 -4.62 -4.42
N PHE A 41 4.55 -4.96 -3.52
CA PHE A 41 3.29 -4.25 -3.41
C PHE A 41 3.03 -3.87 -1.95
N PHE A 42 2.09 -2.97 -1.73
CA PHE A 42 1.76 -2.48 -0.39
C PHE A 42 0.26 -2.22 -0.30
N MET A 43 -0.24 -2.28 0.93
CA MET A 43 -1.66 -2.11 1.20
C MET A 43 -1.83 -1.10 2.35
N PHE A 44 -2.74 -0.15 2.14
CA PHE A 44 -3.08 0.85 3.16
C PHE A 44 -4.43 0.50 3.78
N TYR A 45 -4.50 0.53 5.10
CA TYR A 45 -5.72 0.22 5.86
C TYR A 45 -6.09 1.38 6.78
N ASN A 46 -7.39 1.50 7.10
CA ASN A 46 -7.85 2.45 8.11
C ASN A 46 -7.92 1.77 9.50
N ASP A 47 -8.43 2.48 10.49
CA ASP A 47 -8.50 1.99 11.86
C ASP A 47 -9.52 0.84 12.05
N LYS A 48 -10.36 0.59 11.07
CA LYS A 48 -11.32 -0.52 11.07
C LYS A 48 -10.82 -1.70 10.23
N ASP A 49 -9.55 -1.69 9.86
CA ASP A 49 -8.94 -2.70 8.98
C ASP A 49 -9.63 -2.80 7.61
N GLU A 50 -10.23 -1.72 7.15
CA GLU A 50 -10.75 -1.66 5.80
C GLU A 50 -9.61 -1.34 4.83
N LEU A 51 -9.54 -2.06 3.71
CA LEU A 51 -8.51 -1.83 2.70
C LEU A 51 -8.82 -0.56 1.93
N LEU A 52 -7.94 0.43 2.03
CA LEU A 52 -8.11 1.71 1.36
C LEU A 52 -7.46 1.75 -0.01
N PHE A 53 -6.27 1.17 -0.13
CA PHE A 53 -5.49 1.27 -1.35
C PHE A 53 -4.47 0.15 -1.43
N VAL A 54 -4.21 -0.34 -2.63
CA VAL A 54 -3.11 -1.24 -2.93
C VAL A 54 -2.31 -0.64 -4.07
N GLY A 55 -0.98 -0.68 -3.94
CA GLY A 55 -0.08 -0.18 -4.98
C GLY A 55 1.11 -1.09 -5.16
N LYS A 56 1.86 -0.87 -6.24
CA LYS A 56 3.07 -1.62 -6.52
C LYS A 56 4.21 -0.67 -6.81
N ALA A 57 5.45 -1.15 -6.65
CA ALA A 57 6.62 -0.32 -6.89
C ALA A 57 7.86 -1.15 -7.11
N ARG A 58 8.81 -0.60 -7.86
CA ARG A 58 10.15 -1.15 -7.96
C ARG A 58 10.99 -0.80 -6.73
N LYS A 59 10.71 0.36 -6.12
CA LYS A 59 11.39 0.85 -4.91
C LYS A 59 10.31 1.23 -3.90
N LEU A 60 10.02 0.31 -3.02
CA LEU A 60 8.86 0.40 -2.14
C LEU A 60 8.87 1.63 -1.22
N ARG A 61 9.97 1.87 -0.51
CA ARG A 61 10.01 2.98 0.45
C ARG A 61 9.71 4.31 -0.24
N GLN A 62 10.36 4.56 -1.36
CA GLN A 62 10.20 5.80 -2.10
C GLN A 62 8.78 6.00 -2.60
N ARG A 63 8.19 4.94 -3.15
CA ARG A 63 6.84 4.99 -3.70
C ARG A 63 5.80 5.18 -2.60
N ILE A 64 5.94 4.48 -1.49
CA ILE A 64 5.00 4.60 -0.39
C ILE A 64 5.03 6.02 0.18
N LYS A 65 6.22 6.58 0.39
CA LYS A 65 6.34 7.96 0.87
C LYS A 65 5.71 8.96 -0.09
N LYS A 66 5.83 8.73 -1.40
CA LYS A 66 5.23 9.63 -2.39
C LYS A 66 3.72 9.69 -2.28
N HIS A 67 3.06 8.61 -1.90
CA HIS A 67 1.61 8.63 -1.72
C HIS A 67 1.19 9.59 -0.61
N PHE A 68 2.09 9.93 0.30
CA PHE A 68 1.83 10.88 1.38
C PHE A 68 2.34 12.29 1.07
N GLU A 69 2.99 12.50 -0.07
CA GLU A 69 3.65 13.78 -0.38
C GLU A 69 3.17 14.42 -1.68
N ASP A 70 2.83 13.63 -2.70
CA ASP A 70 2.55 14.18 -4.02
C ASP A 70 1.10 14.65 -4.18
N THR A 71 0.80 15.21 -5.34
CA THR A 71 -0.53 15.77 -5.63
C THR A 71 -1.37 14.89 -6.55
N VAL A 72 -0.87 13.69 -6.90
CA VAL A 72 -1.53 12.83 -7.89
C VAL A 72 -1.98 11.48 -7.32
N SER A 73 -1.60 11.16 -6.08
CA SER A 73 -1.98 9.89 -5.49
C SER A 73 -3.51 9.77 -5.34
N PRO A 74 -4.09 8.59 -5.62
CA PRO A 74 -5.51 8.38 -5.37
C PRO A 74 -5.94 8.60 -3.92
N ILE A 75 -4.99 8.56 -2.96
CA ILE A 75 -5.31 8.80 -1.55
C ILE A 75 -5.00 10.22 -1.10
N LYS A 76 -4.69 11.13 -2.02
CA LYS A 76 -4.22 12.47 -1.63
C LYS A 76 -5.17 13.22 -0.70
N ASN A 77 -6.48 12.98 -0.81
CA ASN A 77 -7.48 13.60 0.05
C ASN A 77 -7.91 12.70 1.21
N HIS A 78 -7.22 11.57 1.40
CA HIS A 78 -7.60 10.55 2.39
C HIS A 78 -6.40 10.07 3.21
N ARG A 79 -5.29 10.80 3.17
CA ARG A 79 -4.05 10.37 3.82
C ARG A 79 -4.18 10.17 5.31
N ASN A 80 -4.98 11.01 5.96
CA ASN A 80 -5.19 10.90 7.41
C ASN A 80 -6.07 9.72 7.81
N GLU A 81 -6.73 9.07 6.84
CA GLU A 81 -7.49 7.85 7.14
C GLU A 81 -6.58 6.62 7.28
N VAL A 82 -5.36 6.66 6.73
CA VAL A 82 -4.44 5.53 6.74
C VAL A 82 -3.85 5.36 8.13
N THR A 83 -4.06 4.21 8.75
CA THR A 83 -3.51 3.91 10.08
C THR A 83 -2.56 2.73 10.08
N LYS A 84 -2.54 1.94 9.00
CA LYS A 84 -1.66 0.77 8.90
C LYS A 84 -1.21 0.60 7.44
N ILE A 85 0.06 0.27 7.27
CA ILE A 85 0.66 -0.01 5.96
C ILE A 85 1.30 -1.40 6.02
N GLU A 86 0.88 -2.29 5.13
CA GLU A 86 1.51 -3.61 4.98
C GLU A 86 2.34 -3.61 3.70
N VAL A 87 3.56 -4.12 3.79
CA VAL A 87 4.52 -4.10 2.69
C VAL A 87 4.96 -5.53 2.36
N TYR A 88 4.93 -5.85 1.07
CA TYR A 88 5.22 -7.20 0.55
C TYR A 88 6.33 -7.11 -0.48
N ILE A 89 7.36 -7.95 -0.33
CA ILE A 89 8.48 -8.01 -1.27
C ILE A 89 8.13 -8.98 -2.39
N VAL A 90 8.04 -8.48 -3.61
CA VAL A 90 7.81 -9.29 -4.82
C VAL A 90 8.66 -8.68 -5.92
N GLU A 91 9.76 -9.33 -6.24
CA GLU A 91 10.75 -8.77 -7.17
C GLU A 91 10.33 -8.88 -8.63
N ASP A 92 9.48 -9.83 -8.99
CA ASP A 92 9.02 -10.01 -10.37
C ASP A 92 7.94 -8.98 -10.71
N PRO A 93 8.15 -8.11 -11.71
CA PRO A 93 7.16 -7.09 -12.09
C PRO A 93 5.81 -7.67 -12.52
N VAL A 94 5.80 -8.83 -13.14
CA VAL A 94 4.55 -9.49 -13.57
C VAL A 94 3.76 -9.94 -12.34
N GLU A 95 4.44 -10.53 -11.37
CA GLU A 95 3.79 -10.98 -10.14
C GLU A 95 3.24 -9.80 -9.34
N ARG A 96 3.96 -8.67 -9.28
CA ARG A 96 3.46 -7.48 -8.62
C ARG A 96 2.15 -7.00 -9.23
N GLU A 97 2.09 -6.99 -10.58
CA GLU A 97 0.90 -6.58 -11.29
C GLU A 97 -0.27 -7.52 -11.01
N ILE A 98 -0.01 -8.80 -10.94
CA ILE A 98 -1.03 -9.79 -10.64
C ILE A 98 -1.60 -9.57 -9.25
N TYR A 99 -0.72 -9.39 -8.25
CA TYR A 99 -1.18 -9.14 -6.87
C TYR A 99 -1.96 -7.84 -6.78
N GLU A 100 -1.45 -6.77 -7.34
CA GLU A 100 -2.13 -5.48 -7.27
C GLU A 100 -3.52 -5.53 -7.90
N THR A 101 -3.60 -6.08 -9.11
CA THR A 101 -4.87 -6.17 -9.83
C THR A 101 -5.87 -7.05 -9.09
N TYR A 102 -5.42 -8.21 -8.61
CA TYR A 102 -6.27 -9.12 -7.85
C TYR A 102 -6.81 -8.45 -6.59
N ILE A 103 -5.92 -7.84 -5.80
CA ILE A 103 -6.30 -7.22 -4.53
C ILE A 103 -7.23 -6.03 -4.76
N ALA A 104 -6.90 -5.17 -5.72
CA ALA A 104 -7.73 -4.00 -6.00
C ALA A 104 -9.16 -4.38 -6.36
N ASN A 105 -9.33 -5.44 -7.15
CA ASN A 105 -10.64 -5.80 -7.69
C ASN A 105 -11.38 -6.85 -6.86
N LYS A 106 -10.67 -7.83 -6.29
CA LYS A 106 -11.34 -8.88 -5.52
C LYS A 106 -11.55 -8.49 -4.07
N LEU A 107 -10.63 -7.72 -3.49
CA LEU A 107 -10.74 -7.27 -2.11
C LEU A 107 -11.30 -5.85 -2.02
N HIS A 108 -11.63 -5.24 -3.16
CA HIS A 108 -12.32 -3.96 -3.24
C HIS A 108 -11.59 -2.85 -2.48
N ALA A 109 -10.34 -2.57 -2.88
CA ALA A 109 -9.60 -1.45 -2.32
C ALA A 109 -10.36 -0.15 -2.62
N LYS A 110 -10.71 0.57 -1.57
CA LYS A 110 -11.70 1.65 -1.62
C LYS A 110 -11.32 2.79 -2.58
N TYR A 111 -10.05 3.16 -2.61
CA TYR A 111 -9.60 4.33 -3.38
C TYR A 111 -8.80 3.96 -4.63
N ASN A 112 -8.69 2.69 -4.96
CA ASN A 112 -8.03 2.31 -6.21
C ASN A 112 -8.89 2.67 -7.41
N PRO A 113 -8.28 3.21 -8.49
CA PRO A 113 -8.99 3.31 -9.76
C PRO A 113 -9.41 1.92 -10.23
N ASP A 114 -10.53 1.84 -10.95
CA ASP A 114 -11.02 0.58 -11.46
C ASP A 114 -10.09 0.05 -12.54
N LYS A 115 -9.46 -1.09 -12.28
CA LYS A 115 -8.53 -1.71 -13.22
C LYS A 115 -9.18 -2.73 -14.14
N VAL A 116 -10.43 -3.06 -13.87
CA VAL A 116 -11.16 -4.05 -14.64
C VAL A 116 -11.98 -3.41 -15.76
N SER A 117 -12.25 -2.14 -15.63
CA SER A 117 -13.18 -1.44 -16.50
C SER A 117 -12.89 -1.69 -17.98
N GLY A 118 -11.64 -1.76 -18.34
CA GLY A 118 -11.29 -1.92 -19.74
C GLY A 118 -11.98 -0.90 -20.62
N ASN A 119 -12.62 -0.02 -20.02
CA ASN A 119 -13.45 0.95 -20.70
C ASN A 119 -12.74 2.25 -20.82
#